data_5337e1a0e6175084856fa42cd3e28979
#
_entry.id   5337e1a0e6175084856fa42cd3e28979
#
_cell.length_a   1.000
_cell.length_b   1.000
_cell.length_c   1.000
_cell.angle_alpha   90.00
_cell.angle_beta   90.00
_cell.angle_gamma   90.00
#
_symmetry.space_group_name_H-M   'P 1'
#
loop_
_entity.id
_entity.type
_entity.pdbx_description
1 polymer ?
#
loop_
_entity_poly.entity_id
_entity_poly.type
_entity_poly.pdbx_seq_one_letter_code
_entity_poly.pdbx_strand_id
1 'polypeptide(L)'
;MADIIKTATRDAYGKALIELGHKDKNVIVMDSDLAEATRTGKFKKEFPDRFFDSGIAECDMMCIAAGLAATGHTVFASSFAMFAAGRAFEQIRNSIAYPNLNVKIGATHAGISVGEDGASHQCCEDIALMRSIPNMVILNPADDVEARLCVLAAVEHDGPVYMRFGRLAVPRVFDDNYNFEIGKGNVLVDGTDVTIIATGLMVNEALIAAENLKADGISARVVNMATIKPIDSDIIVDSVKKTGAVVTAEEHNIIGGLGSAVTEVVCEKCPAPVLRVGVEDVFGRSGPAVELLHIYGLDAAHIEAKAKEAIKLK
;
A
#
# COMPACT_ATOMS: atom_id res chain seq x y z
N MET A 1 -27.99 -11.53 4.60
CA MET A 1 -26.84 -10.71 4.20
C MET A 1 -25.79 -11.69 3.73
N ALA A 2 -25.21 -11.50 2.56
CA ALA A 2 -24.10 -12.33 2.12
C ALA A 2 -22.92 -12.12 3.10
N ASP A 3 -22.22 -13.19 3.47
CA ASP A 3 -21.07 -13.10 4.34
C ASP A 3 -19.99 -12.24 3.68
N ILE A 4 -19.55 -11.17 4.34
CA ILE A 4 -18.49 -10.29 3.84
C ILE A 4 -17.19 -11.08 3.90
N ILE A 5 -16.62 -11.37 2.74
CA ILE A 5 -15.30 -12.00 2.63
C ILE A 5 -14.26 -11.01 3.15
N LYS A 6 -13.47 -11.43 4.14
CA LYS A 6 -12.34 -10.65 4.66
C LYS A 6 -11.06 -11.46 4.55
N THR A 7 -10.03 -10.86 3.98
CA THR A 7 -8.71 -11.48 3.79
C THR A 7 -7.61 -10.46 4.05
N ALA A 8 -6.54 -10.85 4.75
CA ALA A 8 -5.37 -9.99 4.87
C ALA A 8 -4.61 -9.93 3.53
N THR A 9 -4.18 -8.74 3.11
CA THR A 9 -3.47 -8.58 1.84
C THR A 9 -2.17 -9.38 1.79
N ARG A 10 -1.48 -9.59 2.94
CA ARG A 10 -0.32 -10.50 3.05
C ARG A 10 -0.66 -11.96 2.73
N ASP A 11 -1.89 -12.42 3.02
CA ASP A 11 -2.31 -13.79 2.70
C ASP A 11 -2.49 -13.98 1.18
N ALA A 12 -2.98 -12.95 0.49
CA ALA A 12 -3.07 -12.91 -0.96
C ALA A 12 -1.66 -12.85 -1.60
N TYR A 13 -0.75 -12.06 -1.02
CA TYR A 13 0.67 -12.02 -1.41
C TYR A 13 1.29 -13.41 -1.39
N GLY A 14 1.20 -14.14 -0.27
CA GLY A 14 1.76 -15.49 -0.17
C GLY A 14 1.16 -16.49 -1.19
N LYS A 15 -0.13 -16.36 -1.51
CA LYS A 15 -0.78 -17.18 -2.56
C LYS A 15 -0.29 -16.81 -3.96
N ALA A 16 -0.15 -15.51 -4.25
CA ALA A 16 0.33 -15.02 -5.53
C ALA A 16 1.79 -15.44 -5.80
N LEU A 17 2.64 -15.49 -4.77
CA LEU A 17 4.01 -16.01 -4.91
C LEU A 17 4.02 -17.48 -5.35
N ILE A 18 3.14 -18.33 -4.81
CA ILE A 18 3.01 -19.74 -5.26
C ILE A 18 2.57 -19.80 -6.72
N GLU A 19 1.56 -19.00 -7.09
CA GLU A 19 1.09 -18.91 -8.48
C GLU A 19 2.24 -18.54 -9.42
N LEU A 20 3.05 -17.54 -9.06
CA LEU A 20 4.22 -17.15 -9.83
C LEU A 20 5.29 -18.24 -9.87
N GLY A 21 5.56 -18.92 -8.75
CA GLY A 21 6.52 -19.99 -8.70
C GLY A 21 6.23 -21.17 -9.64
N HIS A 22 4.95 -21.45 -9.91
CA HIS A 22 4.55 -22.42 -10.91
C HIS A 22 4.70 -21.91 -12.35
N LYS A 23 4.48 -20.60 -12.58
CA LYS A 23 4.53 -20.00 -13.92
C LYS A 23 5.95 -19.68 -14.38
N ASP A 24 6.79 -19.22 -13.46
CA ASP A 24 8.13 -18.75 -13.78
C ASP A 24 9.17 -19.36 -12.81
N LYS A 25 10.09 -20.15 -13.37
CA LYS A 25 11.19 -20.78 -12.63
C LYS A 25 12.30 -19.79 -12.24
N ASN A 26 12.30 -18.60 -12.83
CA ASN A 26 13.27 -17.55 -12.57
C ASN A 26 12.93 -16.72 -11.31
N VAL A 27 11.74 -16.91 -10.73
CA VAL A 27 11.32 -16.27 -9.49
C VAL A 27 12.00 -16.91 -8.30
N ILE A 28 12.70 -16.08 -7.52
CA ILE A 28 13.33 -16.40 -6.23
C ILE A 28 12.62 -15.62 -5.13
N VAL A 29 12.41 -16.25 -3.97
CA VAL A 29 11.82 -15.60 -2.80
C VAL A 29 12.80 -15.63 -1.64
N MET A 30 12.97 -14.50 -0.98
CA MET A 30 13.81 -14.33 0.20
C MET A 30 13.00 -13.80 1.39
N ASP A 31 13.42 -14.16 2.59
CA ASP A 31 12.83 -13.69 3.85
C ASP A 31 13.91 -13.47 4.91
N SER A 32 13.60 -12.72 5.96
CA SER A 32 14.48 -12.47 7.11
C SER A 32 13.87 -13.02 8.39
N ASP A 33 13.79 -14.35 8.49
CA ASP A 33 13.28 -15.12 9.66
C ASP A 33 11.81 -14.79 10.05
N LEU A 34 11.02 -14.31 9.10
CA LEU A 34 9.62 -13.94 9.30
C LEU A 34 8.66 -14.70 8.34
N ALA A 35 9.12 -15.79 7.71
CA ALA A 35 8.44 -16.45 6.59
C ALA A 35 6.98 -16.89 6.90
N GLU A 36 6.66 -17.28 8.11
CA GLU A 36 5.28 -17.61 8.51
C GLU A 36 4.41 -16.34 8.64
N ALA A 37 4.97 -15.23 9.12
CA ALA A 37 4.25 -13.97 9.29
C ALA A 37 4.04 -13.25 7.94
N THR A 38 5.04 -13.22 7.08
CA THR A 38 5.01 -12.62 5.73
C THR A 38 4.24 -13.49 4.73
N ARG A 39 4.00 -14.75 5.06
CA ARG A 39 3.39 -15.80 4.20
C ARG A 39 4.30 -16.36 3.10
N THR A 40 5.57 -15.97 3.06
CA THR A 40 6.56 -16.54 2.14
C THR A 40 6.89 -18.01 2.47
N GLY A 41 6.68 -18.45 3.71
CA GLY A 41 6.81 -19.84 4.13
C GLY A 41 5.97 -20.83 3.33
N LYS A 42 4.88 -20.37 2.68
CA LYS A 42 4.11 -21.19 1.74
C LYS A 42 4.88 -21.47 0.47
N PHE A 43 5.60 -20.47 -0.07
CA PHE A 43 6.49 -20.64 -1.21
C PHE A 43 7.66 -21.56 -0.88
N LYS A 44 8.26 -21.40 0.32
CA LYS A 44 9.32 -22.28 0.84
C LYS A 44 8.93 -23.77 0.81
N LYS A 45 7.67 -24.08 1.20
CA LYS A 45 7.16 -25.48 1.21
C LYS A 45 7.04 -26.06 -0.18
N GLU A 46 6.64 -25.26 -1.17
CA GLU A 46 6.42 -25.68 -2.56
C GLU A 46 7.71 -25.67 -3.38
N PHE A 47 8.56 -24.68 -3.16
CA PHE A 47 9.78 -24.43 -3.95
C PHE A 47 11.02 -24.23 -3.07
N PRO A 48 11.46 -25.24 -2.29
CA PRO A 48 12.54 -25.08 -1.32
C PRO A 48 13.87 -24.65 -1.96
N ASP A 49 14.16 -25.07 -3.20
CA ASP A 49 15.39 -24.73 -3.92
C ASP A 49 15.42 -23.27 -4.44
N ARG A 50 14.31 -22.53 -4.35
CA ARG A 50 14.17 -21.15 -4.79
C ARG A 50 13.78 -20.22 -3.65
N PHE A 51 13.91 -20.69 -2.41
CA PHE A 51 13.66 -19.92 -1.21
C PHE A 51 14.93 -19.80 -0.37
N PHE A 52 15.25 -18.58 0.06
CA PHE A 52 16.42 -18.31 0.90
C PHE A 52 15.99 -17.48 2.12
N ASP A 53 16.45 -17.91 3.29
CA ASP A 53 16.25 -17.18 4.55
C ASP A 53 17.61 -16.64 5.01
N SER A 54 17.69 -15.31 5.14
CA SER A 54 18.93 -14.64 5.56
C SER A 54 19.09 -14.56 7.08
N GLY A 55 18.11 -15.10 7.85
CA GLY A 55 18.00 -14.82 9.27
C GLY A 55 17.61 -13.34 9.52
N ILE A 56 17.76 -12.88 10.76
CA ILE A 56 17.40 -11.49 11.15
C ILE A 56 18.46 -10.52 10.64
N ALA A 57 18.56 -10.36 9.31
CA ALA A 57 19.60 -9.60 8.63
C ALA A 57 19.08 -8.93 7.34
N GLU A 58 18.13 -7.98 7.46
CA GLU A 58 17.43 -7.37 6.34
C GLU A 58 18.37 -6.60 5.40
N CYS A 59 19.41 -5.96 5.92
CA CYS A 59 20.42 -5.30 5.09
C CYS A 59 21.17 -6.30 4.21
N ASP A 60 21.54 -7.44 4.75
CA ASP A 60 22.20 -8.52 4.01
C ASP A 60 21.25 -9.13 2.98
N MET A 61 20.00 -9.41 3.38
CA MET A 61 18.95 -9.90 2.46
C MET A 61 18.80 -9.00 1.24
N MET A 62 18.73 -7.68 1.42
CA MET A 62 18.57 -6.75 0.30
C MET A 62 19.82 -6.73 -0.60
N CYS A 63 21.03 -6.87 -0.04
CA CYS A 63 22.25 -6.98 -0.84
C CYS A 63 22.31 -8.30 -1.62
N ILE A 64 21.93 -9.43 -1.01
CA ILE A 64 21.85 -10.71 -1.69
C ILE A 64 20.80 -10.68 -2.80
N ALA A 65 19.61 -10.11 -2.52
CA ALA A 65 18.55 -9.93 -3.50
C ALA A 65 19.03 -9.10 -4.72
N ALA A 66 19.78 -8.03 -4.48
CA ALA A 66 20.41 -7.24 -5.54
C ALA A 66 21.39 -8.07 -6.37
N GLY A 67 22.25 -8.87 -5.72
CA GLY A 67 23.19 -9.76 -6.41
C GLY A 67 22.49 -10.81 -7.29
N LEU A 68 21.44 -11.44 -6.77
CA LEU A 68 20.62 -12.41 -7.54
C LEU A 68 19.91 -11.74 -8.72
N ALA A 69 19.35 -10.54 -8.51
CA ALA A 69 18.71 -9.78 -9.58
C ALA A 69 19.72 -9.37 -10.68
N ALA A 70 20.94 -9.02 -10.30
CA ALA A 70 22.01 -8.72 -11.26
C ALA A 70 22.42 -9.93 -12.12
N THR A 71 22.11 -11.15 -11.71
CA THR A 71 22.30 -12.37 -12.51
C THR A 71 21.08 -12.72 -13.38
N GLY A 72 20.06 -11.87 -13.42
CA GLY A 72 18.89 -12.00 -14.27
C GLY A 72 17.67 -12.66 -13.62
N HIS A 73 17.66 -12.84 -12.30
CA HIS A 73 16.50 -13.37 -11.57
C HIS A 73 15.51 -12.26 -11.20
N THR A 74 14.23 -12.62 -11.12
CA THR A 74 13.20 -11.80 -10.46
C THR A 74 13.17 -12.20 -8.98
N VAL A 75 13.54 -11.29 -8.09
CA VAL A 75 13.72 -11.59 -6.66
C VAL A 75 12.65 -10.90 -5.82
N PHE A 76 11.89 -11.67 -5.04
CA PHE A 76 11.01 -11.17 -4.00
C PHE A 76 11.73 -11.21 -2.66
N ALA A 77 12.00 -10.05 -2.06
CA ALA A 77 12.62 -9.92 -0.74
C ALA A 77 11.58 -9.44 0.28
N SER A 78 11.30 -10.23 1.31
CA SER A 78 10.19 -10.00 2.23
C SER A 78 10.64 -9.86 3.67
N SER A 79 10.06 -8.88 4.36
CA SER A 79 10.16 -8.66 5.80
C SER A 79 8.99 -7.79 6.25
N PHE A 80 8.94 -7.41 7.53
CA PHE A 80 8.02 -6.37 7.97
C PHE A 80 8.43 -5.01 7.39
N ALA A 81 7.43 -4.16 7.12
CA ALA A 81 7.66 -2.86 6.48
C ALA A 81 8.70 -2.01 7.23
N MET A 82 8.64 -1.98 8.58
CA MET A 82 9.60 -1.25 9.39
C MET A 82 11.04 -1.72 9.17
N PHE A 83 11.23 -3.02 9.00
CA PHE A 83 12.57 -3.60 8.86
C PHE A 83 13.05 -3.55 7.41
N ALA A 84 12.17 -3.74 6.44
CA ALA A 84 12.51 -3.56 5.02
C ALA A 84 12.81 -2.09 4.71
N ALA A 85 11.84 -1.19 4.92
CA ALA A 85 11.96 0.21 4.54
C ALA A 85 12.85 1.03 5.50
N GLY A 86 12.77 0.79 6.82
CA GLY A 86 13.53 1.55 7.80
C GLY A 86 14.97 1.06 7.95
N ARG A 87 15.17 -0.21 8.31
CA ARG A 87 16.51 -0.77 8.58
C ARG A 87 17.37 -0.87 7.32
N ALA A 88 16.80 -1.40 6.22
CA ALA A 88 17.55 -1.65 4.97
C ALA A 88 17.40 -0.55 3.92
N PHE A 89 17.03 0.67 4.31
CA PHE A 89 16.78 1.79 3.41
C PHE A 89 17.95 2.07 2.47
N GLU A 90 19.16 2.13 3.00
CA GLU A 90 20.38 2.43 2.22
C GLU A 90 20.65 1.34 1.19
N GLN A 91 20.52 0.06 1.56
CA GLN A 91 20.73 -1.07 0.65
C GLN A 91 19.69 -1.10 -0.46
N ILE A 92 18.42 -0.81 -0.14
CA ILE A 92 17.37 -0.66 -1.15
C ILE A 92 17.70 0.48 -2.11
N ARG A 93 18.12 1.64 -1.58
CA ARG A 93 18.48 2.80 -2.40
C ARG A 93 19.67 2.55 -3.31
N ASN A 94 20.77 2.08 -2.75
CA ASN A 94 22.06 2.02 -3.45
C ASN A 94 22.29 0.71 -4.20
N SER A 95 21.89 -0.42 -3.60
CA SER A 95 22.16 -1.73 -4.19
C SER A 95 21.04 -2.20 -5.13
N ILE A 96 19.81 -1.72 -4.95
CA ILE A 96 18.64 -2.14 -5.75
C ILE A 96 18.19 -1.02 -6.71
N ALA A 97 17.80 0.14 -6.17
CA ALA A 97 17.12 1.17 -6.97
C ALA A 97 18.09 1.97 -7.85
N TYR A 98 19.29 2.28 -7.38
CA TYR A 98 20.29 3.01 -8.17
C TYR A 98 20.69 2.28 -9.47
N PRO A 99 21.03 0.97 -9.43
CA PRO A 99 21.27 0.18 -10.65
C PRO A 99 19.99 -0.31 -11.34
N ASN A 100 18.79 0.04 -10.86
CA ASN A 100 17.48 -0.36 -11.38
C ASN A 100 17.28 -1.88 -11.46
N LEU A 101 17.64 -2.61 -10.42
CA LEU A 101 17.58 -4.07 -10.41
C LEU A 101 16.15 -4.59 -10.15
N ASN A 102 15.83 -5.74 -10.73
CA ASN A 102 14.52 -6.36 -10.69
C ASN A 102 14.23 -7.06 -9.35
N VAL A 103 14.16 -6.27 -8.27
CA VAL A 103 13.83 -6.73 -6.92
C VAL A 103 12.44 -6.22 -6.52
N LYS A 104 11.59 -7.14 -6.03
CA LYS A 104 10.24 -6.89 -5.53
C LYS A 104 10.27 -6.98 -4.01
N ILE A 105 10.10 -5.87 -3.32
CA ILE A 105 10.12 -5.81 -1.86
C ILE A 105 8.72 -6.06 -1.34
N GLY A 106 8.49 -7.23 -0.76
CA GLY A 106 7.22 -7.62 -0.15
C GLY A 106 7.15 -7.19 1.32
N ALA A 107 6.81 -5.94 1.57
CA ALA A 107 6.77 -5.34 2.90
C ALA A 107 5.43 -5.60 3.57
N THR A 108 5.38 -6.50 4.55
CA THR A 108 4.16 -6.83 5.30
C THR A 108 4.10 -6.11 6.64
N HIS A 109 2.98 -6.20 7.34
CA HIS A 109 2.81 -5.58 8.67
C HIS A 109 3.09 -4.06 8.66
N ALA A 110 2.61 -3.37 7.64
CA ALA A 110 2.71 -1.91 7.58
C ALA A 110 1.57 -1.25 8.37
N GLY A 111 1.83 -0.05 8.89
CA GLY A 111 0.85 0.80 9.54
C GLY A 111 0.53 0.47 10.99
N ILE A 112 -0.48 1.13 11.52
CA ILE A 112 -0.96 1.00 12.92
C ILE A 112 -1.64 -0.34 13.19
N SER A 113 -2.27 -0.94 12.16
CA SER A 113 -3.01 -2.21 12.26
C SER A 113 -2.13 -3.44 12.47
N VAL A 114 -0.81 -3.27 12.60
CA VAL A 114 0.09 -4.29 13.19
C VAL A 114 -0.41 -4.70 14.58
N GLY A 115 -0.92 -3.73 15.34
CA GLY A 115 -1.65 -4.01 16.56
C GLY A 115 -0.74 -4.17 17.78
N GLU A 116 -0.77 -5.35 18.39
CA GLU A 116 -0.19 -5.66 19.69
C GLU A 116 1.34 -5.53 19.73
N ASP A 117 2.03 -5.74 18.59
CA ASP A 117 3.48 -5.63 18.49
C ASP A 117 3.98 -4.19 18.77
N GLY A 118 3.10 -3.21 18.61
CA GLY A 118 3.33 -1.83 19.05
C GLY A 118 4.26 -1.00 18.18
N ALA A 119 4.63 0.18 18.67
CA ALA A 119 5.31 1.23 17.92
C ALA A 119 6.62 0.81 17.23
N SER A 120 7.36 -0.15 17.79
CA SER A 120 8.64 -0.62 17.19
C SER A 120 8.44 -1.43 15.91
N HIS A 121 7.24 -1.93 15.65
CA HIS A 121 6.88 -2.74 14.49
C HIS A 121 5.91 -2.03 13.55
N GLN A 122 5.13 -1.08 14.08
CA GLN A 122 4.21 -0.24 13.30
C GLN A 122 5.00 0.72 12.42
N CYS A 123 4.94 0.53 11.11
CA CYS A 123 5.63 1.39 10.15
C CYS A 123 4.62 2.36 9.51
N CYS A 124 4.70 3.61 9.91
CA CYS A 124 3.87 4.69 9.36
C CYS A 124 4.67 5.64 8.46
N GLU A 125 5.92 5.32 8.12
CA GLU A 125 6.86 6.16 7.38
C GLU A 125 7.35 5.51 6.08
N ASP A 126 7.01 4.26 5.83
CA ASP A 126 7.55 3.45 4.73
C ASP A 126 7.25 4.02 3.34
N ILE A 127 6.04 4.51 3.11
CA ILE A 127 5.68 5.14 1.84
C ILE A 127 6.52 6.41 1.62
N ALA A 128 6.68 7.24 2.64
CA ALA A 128 7.49 8.47 2.56
C ALA A 128 8.95 8.16 2.22
N LEU A 129 9.54 7.18 2.90
CA LEU A 129 10.92 6.72 2.65
C LEU A 129 11.08 6.21 1.23
N MET A 130 10.21 5.31 0.79
CA MET A 130 10.30 4.70 -0.54
C MET A 130 9.98 5.68 -1.67
N ARG A 131 9.07 6.66 -1.45
CA ARG A 131 8.78 7.70 -2.44
C ARG A 131 9.99 8.56 -2.78
N SER A 132 10.90 8.78 -1.82
CA SER A 132 12.12 9.57 -2.03
C SER A 132 13.17 8.89 -2.91
N ILE A 133 13.04 7.57 -3.16
CA ILE A 133 14.02 6.80 -3.93
C ILE A 133 13.65 6.85 -5.42
N PRO A 134 14.54 7.33 -6.33
CA PRO A 134 14.33 7.23 -7.77
C PRO A 134 14.12 5.79 -8.24
N ASN A 135 13.40 5.60 -9.35
CA ASN A 135 13.05 4.31 -9.97
C ASN A 135 12.09 3.42 -9.16
N MET A 136 11.88 3.67 -7.86
CA MET A 136 11.01 2.86 -7.02
C MET A 136 9.53 3.01 -7.42
N VAL A 137 8.88 1.92 -7.76
CA VAL A 137 7.41 1.82 -7.86
C VAL A 137 6.84 1.47 -6.50
N ILE A 138 5.69 2.06 -6.11
CA ILE A 138 5.07 1.83 -4.80
C ILE A 138 3.62 1.42 -4.98
N LEU A 139 3.28 0.23 -4.47
CA LEU A 139 1.95 -0.37 -4.53
C LEU A 139 1.41 -0.62 -3.12
N ASN A 140 0.18 -0.20 -2.84
CA ASN A 140 -0.53 -0.43 -1.58
C ASN A 140 -1.98 -0.87 -1.86
N PRO A 141 -2.22 -2.18 -2.07
CA PRO A 141 -3.52 -2.69 -2.48
C PRO A 141 -4.58 -2.62 -1.39
N ALA A 142 -5.85 -2.41 -1.80
CA ALA A 142 -7.00 -2.28 -0.93
C ALA A 142 -7.50 -3.62 -0.37
N ASP A 143 -7.41 -4.71 -1.14
CA ASP A 143 -7.93 -6.02 -0.77
C ASP A 143 -7.11 -7.18 -1.32
N ASP A 144 -7.62 -8.41 -1.19
CA ASP A 144 -6.95 -9.63 -1.63
C ASP A 144 -6.89 -9.78 -3.15
N VAL A 145 -7.89 -9.29 -3.89
CA VAL A 145 -7.93 -9.33 -5.35
C VAL A 145 -6.86 -8.39 -5.91
N GLU A 146 -6.87 -7.14 -5.46
CA GLU A 146 -5.90 -6.13 -5.89
C GLU A 146 -4.48 -6.51 -5.45
N ALA A 147 -4.30 -7.07 -4.24
CA ALA A 147 -3.00 -7.54 -3.76
C ALA A 147 -2.40 -8.61 -4.68
N ARG A 148 -3.20 -9.60 -5.10
CA ARG A 148 -2.77 -10.61 -6.06
C ARG A 148 -2.36 -9.97 -7.40
N LEU A 149 -3.18 -9.07 -7.91
CA LEU A 149 -2.92 -8.40 -9.20
C LEU A 149 -1.68 -7.50 -9.13
N CYS A 150 -1.45 -6.79 -8.02
CA CYS A 150 -0.23 -6.02 -7.76
C CYS A 150 1.03 -6.90 -7.85
N VAL A 151 0.99 -8.10 -7.26
CA VAL A 151 2.11 -9.04 -7.31
C VAL A 151 2.38 -9.52 -8.73
N LEU A 152 1.34 -9.84 -9.51
CA LEU A 152 1.48 -10.24 -10.90
C LEU A 152 2.00 -9.10 -11.78
N ALA A 153 1.47 -7.89 -11.62
CA ALA A 153 1.93 -6.72 -12.35
C ALA A 153 3.38 -6.32 -11.98
N ALA A 154 3.77 -6.53 -10.72
CA ALA A 154 5.14 -6.27 -10.30
C ALA A 154 6.18 -7.13 -11.02
N VAL A 155 5.86 -8.38 -11.38
CA VAL A 155 6.77 -9.26 -12.15
C VAL A 155 6.97 -8.75 -13.57
N GLU A 156 5.93 -8.21 -14.20
CA GLU A 156 6.00 -7.65 -15.55
C GLU A 156 6.76 -6.31 -15.61
N HIS A 157 6.94 -5.65 -14.47
CA HIS A 157 7.69 -4.41 -14.38
C HIS A 157 9.18 -4.72 -14.20
N ASP A 158 10.05 -4.27 -15.11
CA ASP A 158 11.49 -4.37 -14.97
C ASP A 158 12.03 -3.23 -14.11
N GLY A 159 12.50 -3.56 -12.91
CA GLY A 159 12.96 -2.59 -11.92
C GLY A 159 12.41 -2.82 -10.51
N PRO A 160 12.75 -1.96 -9.55
CA PRO A 160 12.38 -2.12 -8.15
C PRO A 160 10.91 -1.78 -7.91
N VAL A 161 10.22 -2.64 -7.15
CA VAL A 161 8.84 -2.41 -6.70
C VAL A 161 8.74 -2.64 -5.20
N TYR A 162 8.23 -1.66 -4.47
CA TYR A 162 7.85 -1.77 -3.08
C TYR A 162 6.36 -2.06 -2.97
N MET A 163 5.99 -3.21 -2.43
CA MET A 163 4.61 -3.62 -2.23
C MET A 163 4.30 -3.66 -0.74
N ARG A 164 3.29 -2.89 -0.34
CA ARG A 164 2.89 -2.71 1.05
C ARG A 164 1.67 -3.55 1.39
N PHE A 165 1.80 -4.44 2.37
CA PHE A 165 0.72 -5.35 2.77
C PHE A 165 0.38 -5.24 4.25
N GLY A 166 -0.93 -5.29 4.56
CA GLY A 166 -1.44 -5.28 5.93
C GLY A 166 -1.50 -6.67 6.58
N ARG A 167 -1.44 -6.69 7.91
CA ARG A 167 -1.71 -7.87 8.76
C ARG A 167 -3.21 -8.10 8.96
N LEU A 168 -3.99 -7.01 9.10
CA LEU A 168 -5.42 -7.07 9.35
C LEU A 168 -6.17 -7.62 8.14
N ALA A 169 -7.15 -8.50 8.38
CA ALA A 169 -8.06 -8.94 7.33
C ALA A 169 -9.06 -7.82 6.99
N VAL A 170 -9.10 -7.44 5.72
CA VAL A 170 -9.94 -6.36 5.20
C VAL A 170 -11.08 -6.91 4.33
N PRO A 171 -12.22 -6.21 4.24
CA PRO A 171 -13.28 -6.58 3.31
C PRO A 171 -12.82 -6.52 1.87
N ARG A 172 -13.33 -7.44 1.04
CA ARG A 172 -13.11 -7.41 -0.40
C ARG A 172 -13.88 -6.24 -1.03
N VAL A 173 -13.17 -5.45 -1.82
CA VAL A 173 -13.66 -4.28 -2.56
C VAL A 173 -13.90 -4.63 -4.03
N PHE A 174 -12.99 -5.41 -4.61
CA PHE A 174 -13.00 -5.74 -6.04
C PHE A 174 -13.52 -7.16 -6.31
N ASP A 175 -14.12 -7.35 -7.47
CA ASP A 175 -14.48 -8.67 -8.00
C ASP A 175 -13.33 -9.27 -8.84
N ASP A 176 -13.53 -10.52 -9.30
CA ASP A 176 -12.51 -11.25 -10.05
C ASP A 176 -12.29 -10.71 -11.49
N ASN A 177 -13.15 -9.77 -11.96
CA ASN A 177 -13.01 -9.12 -13.26
C ASN A 177 -12.22 -7.81 -13.17
N TYR A 178 -11.82 -7.39 -11.96
CA TYR A 178 -11.03 -6.18 -11.77
C TYR A 178 -9.72 -6.26 -12.55
N ASN A 179 -9.40 -5.18 -13.25
CA ASN A 179 -8.15 -5.03 -13.98
C ASN A 179 -7.28 -3.99 -13.28
N PHE A 180 -6.09 -4.40 -12.84
CA PHE A 180 -5.10 -3.54 -12.20
C PHE A 180 -4.01 -3.15 -13.20
N GLU A 181 -3.65 -1.87 -13.22
CA GLU A 181 -2.55 -1.34 -14.01
C GLU A 181 -1.69 -0.41 -13.12
N ILE A 182 -0.36 -0.61 -13.14
CA ILE A 182 0.58 0.25 -12.41
C ILE A 182 0.45 1.69 -12.95
N GLY A 183 0.31 2.65 -12.04
CA GLY A 183 0.17 4.06 -12.38
C GLY A 183 -1.26 4.51 -12.65
N LYS A 184 -2.25 3.64 -12.47
CA LYS A 184 -3.66 3.97 -12.63
C LYS A 184 -4.44 3.89 -11.32
N GLY A 185 -5.28 4.90 -11.08
CA GLY A 185 -6.28 4.92 -10.03
C GLY A 185 -7.64 4.47 -10.56
N ASN A 186 -8.54 4.09 -9.64
CA ASN A 186 -9.87 3.60 -10.00
C ASN A 186 -10.97 4.37 -9.28
N VAL A 187 -11.96 4.88 -10.02
CA VAL A 187 -13.16 5.49 -9.45
C VAL A 187 -14.11 4.38 -9.01
N LEU A 188 -14.34 4.27 -7.70
CA LEU A 188 -15.22 3.28 -7.09
C LEU A 188 -16.64 3.82 -6.92
N VAL A 189 -16.76 5.09 -6.57
CA VAL A 189 -18.04 5.81 -6.46
C VAL A 189 -17.87 7.14 -7.18
N ASP A 190 -18.84 7.50 -8.01
CA ASP A 190 -18.84 8.80 -8.66
C ASP A 190 -19.64 9.83 -7.82
N GLY A 191 -19.18 11.09 -7.83
CA GLY A 191 -19.75 12.15 -7.02
C GLY A 191 -19.31 13.54 -7.47
N THR A 192 -19.97 14.59 -6.92
CA THR A 192 -19.79 15.97 -7.38
C THR A 192 -19.38 16.96 -6.30
N ASP A 193 -19.47 16.58 -5.01
CA ASP A 193 -19.27 17.54 -3.91
C ASP A 193 -17.87 17.49 -3.29
N VAL A 194 -17.27 16.34 -3.19
CA VAL A 194 -15.93 16.14 -2.66
C VAL A 194 -15.32 14.87 -3.22
N THR A 195 -14.01 14.82 -3.42
CA THR A 195 -13.30 13.59 -3.77
C THR A 195 -12.59 13.03 -2.54
N ILE A 196 -12.75 11.72 -2.29
CA ILE A 196 -12.00 10.96 -1.30
C ILE A 196 -11.03 10.05 -2.08
N ILE A 197 -9.72 10.29 -1.93
CA ILE A 197 -8.67 9.45 -2.53
C ILE A 197 -8.06 8.60 -1.42
N ALA A 198 -8.23 7.29 -1.50
CA ALA A 198 -7.80 6.37 -0.47
C ALA A 198 -6.86 5.29 -1.01
N THR A 199 -6.05 4.69 -0.12
CA THR A 199 -5.16 3.57 -0.44
C THR A 199 -5.19 2.51 0.66
N GLY A 200 -4.89 1.27 0.30
CA GLY A 200 -4.85 0.16 1.25
C GLY A 200 -6.19 -0.05 1.97
N LEU A 201 -6.12 -0.39 3.25
CA LEU A 201 -7.31 -0.64 4.06
C LEU A 201 -8.26 0.54 4.18
N MET A 202 -7.77 1.79 3.99
CA MET A 202 -8.59 2.99 4.07
C MET A 202 -9.57 3.14 2.91
N VAL A 203 -9.45 2.34 1.85
CA VAL A 203 -10.42 2.33 0.74
C VAL A 203 -11.79 1.86 1.20
N ASN A 204 -11.85 0.82 2.03
CA ASN A 204 -13.13 0.38 2.62
C ASN A 204 -13.75 1.46 3.51
N GLU A 205 -12.94 2.14 4.34
CA GLU A 205 -13.41 3.23 5.18
C GLU A 205 -13.91 4.43 4.35
N ALA A 206 -13.26 4.70 3.21
CA ALA A 206 -13.71 5.73 2.27
C ALA A 206 -15.07 5.40 1.62
N LEU A 207 -15.32 4.14 1.31
CA LEU A 207 -16.62 3.69 0.78
C LEU A 207 -17.73 3.83 1.82
N ILE A 208 -17.46 3.47 3.09
CA ILE A 208 -18.39 3.66 4.20
C ILE A 208 -18.66 5.16 4.41
N ALA A 209 -17.64 6.00 4.40
CA ALA A 209 -17.77 7.44 4.54
C ALA A 209 -18.62 8.05 3.41
N ALA A 210 -18.43 7.60 2.17
CA ALA A 210 -19.21 8.07 1.04
C ALA A 210 -20.71 7.71 1.18
N GLU A 211 -21.04 6.52 1.67
CA GLU A 211 -22.43 6.13 1.94
C GLU A 211 -23.06 6.97 3.07
N ASN A 212 -22.32 7.25 4.14
CA ASN A 212 -22.76 8.13 5.22
C ASN A 212 -22.98 9.57 4.72
N LEU A 213 -22.04 10.12 3.96
CA LEU A 213 -22.16 11.45 3.35
C LEU A 213 -23.39 11.55 2.44
N LYS A 214 -23.70 10.50 1.67
CA LYS A 214 -24.89 10.44 0.83
C LYS A 214 -26.17 10.52 1.64
N ALA A 215 -26.22 9.92 2.84
CA ALA A 215 -27.36 10.05 3.73
C ALA A 215 -27.57 11.51 4.20
N ASP A 216 -26.48 12.29 4.26
CA ASP A 216 -26.51 13.73 4.57
C ASP A 216 -26.71 14.63 3.32
N GLY A 217 -26.96 14.04 2.16
CA GLY A 217 -27.18 14.76 0.90
C GLY A 217 -25.90 15.23 0.21
N ILE A 218 -24.71 14.70 0.60
CA ILE A 218 -23.42 15.04 0.03
C ILE A 218 -22.99 13.93 -0.93
N SER A 219 -22.68 14.29 -2.18
CA SER A 219 -22.25 13.38 -3.24
C SER A 219 -20.71 13.26 -3.28
N ALA A 220 -20.17 12.26 -2.60
CA ALA A 220 -18.73 12.02 -2.56
C ALA A 220 -18.27 11.11 -3.71
N ARG A 221 -17.17 11.52 -4.39
CA ARG A 221 -16.42 10.67 -5.32
C ARG A 221 -15.37 9.89 -4.56
N VAL A 222 -15.29 8.57 -4.74
CA VAL A 222 -14.24 7.73 -4.10
C VAL A 222 -13.30 7.19 -5.17
N VAL A 223 -12.01 7.43 -4.97
CA VAL A 223 -10.93 6.95 -5.83
C VAL A 223 -10.02 6.03 -5.03
N ASN A 224 -9.84 4.79 -5.50
CA ASN A 224 -8.79 3.91 -5.02
C ASN A 224 -7.47 4.26 -5.73
N MET A 225 -6.41 4.50 -4.95
CA MET A 225 -5.07 4.81 -5.44
C MET A 225 -4.07 3.77 -4.93
N ALA A 226 -4.09 2.58 -5.52
CA ALA A 226 -3.17 1.50 -5.13
C ALA A 226 -1.73 1.79 -5.58
N THR A 227 -1.52 2.51 -6.68
CA THR A 227 -0.20 2.95 -7.09
C THR A 227 0.08 4.36 -6.56
N ILE A 228 1.01 4.48 -5.62
CA ILE A 228 1.37 5.77 -5.03
C ILE A 228 2.52 6.42 -5.81
N LYS A 229 3.37 5.61 -6.43
CA LYS A 229 4.43 6.05 -7.33
C LYS A 229 4.62 5.02 -8.46
N PRO A 230 4.51 5.42 -9.74
CA PRO A 230 4.03 6.74 -10.20
C PRO A 230 2.56 6.95 -9.84
N ILE A 231 2.20 8.16 -9.44
CA ILE A 231 0.80 8.48 -9.11
C ILE A 231 0.00 8.83 -10.38
N ASP A 232 -1.27 8.42 -10.43
CA ASP A 232 -2.18 8.80 -11.52
C ASP A 232 -2.61 10.26 -11.38
N SER A 233 -1.83 11.15 -11.96
CA SER A 233 -2.13 12.58 -11.91
C SER A 233 -3.35 12.99 -12.72
N ASP A 234 -3.74 12.20 -13.73
CA ASP A 234 -4.87 12.53 -14.59
C ASP A 234 -6.19 12.32 -13.85
N ILE A 235 -6.34 11.19 -13.14
CA ILE A 235 -7.54 10.94 -12.32
C ILE A 235 -7.67 11.93 -11.16
N ILE A 236 -6.54 12.38 -10.59
CA ILE A 236 -6.53 13.42 -9.53
C ILE A 236 -7.05 14.72 -10.09
N VAL A 237 -6.50 15.19 -11.22
CA VAL A 237 -6.90 16.44 -11.87
C VAL A 237 -8.36 16.41 -12.32
N ASP A 238 -8.81 15.27 -12.92
CA ASP A 238 -10.21 15.07 -13.29
C ASP A 238 -11.12 15.17 -12.05
N SER A 239 -10.74 14.51 -10.97
CA SER A 239 -11.51 14.51 -9.72
C SER A 239 -11.59 15.90 -9.09
N VAL A 240 -10.48 16.64 -9.05
CA VAL A 240 -10.47 18.03 -8.55
C VAL A 240 -11.35 18.93 -9.39
N LYS A 241 -11.27 18.86 -10.72
CA LYS A 241 -12.13 19.64 -11.62
C LYS A 241 -13.62 19.35 -11.42
N LYS A 242 -13.95 18.11 -11.09
CA LYS A 242 -15.31 17.67 -10.89
C LYS A 242 -15.89 18.08 -9.54
N THR A 243 -15.09 18.00 -8.47
CA THR A 243 -15.60 18.13 -7.10
C THR A 243 -15.09 19.38 -6.35
N GLY A 244 -13.99 19.98 -6.79
CA GLY A 244 -13.43 21.22 -6.22
C GLY A 244 -12.75 21.09 -4.86
N ALA A 245 -12.79 19.91 -4.20
CA ALA A 245 -12.10 19.65 -2.92
C ALA A 245 -11.74 18.17 -2.80
N VAL A 246 -10.65 17.88 -2.10
CA VAL A 246 -10.11 16.52 -1.93
C VAL A 246 -9.87 16.20 -0.45
N VAL A 247 -10.17 14.95 -0.08
CA VAL A 247 -9.69 14.32 1.16
C VAL A 247 -8.86 13.12 0.78
N THR A 248 -7.67 12.97 1.36
CA THR A 248 -6.88 11.74 1.22
C THR A 248 -6.99 10.89 2.47
N ALA A 249 -6.98 9.56 2.32
CA ALA A 249 -7.07 8.62 3.44
C ALA A 249 -6.03 7.49 3.28
N GLU A 250 -5.16 7.39 4.28
CA GLU A 250 -4.04 6.44 4.31
C GLU A 250 -3.72 5.95 5.72
N GLU A 251 -3.37 4.69 5.87
CA GLU A 251 -2.83 4.14 7.12
C GLU A 251 -1.30 4.37 7.17
N HIS A 252 -0.93 5.64 7.21
CA HIS A 252 0.46 6.11 7.17
C HIS A 252 0.51 7.49 7.82
N ASN A 253 1.68 7.98 8.20
CA ASN A 253 1.85 9.38 8.62
C ASN A 253 1.35 10.32 7.52
N ILE A 254 0.67 11.39 7.92
CA ILE A 254 0.20 12.43 6.97
C ILE A 254 1.35 13.09 6.20
N ILE A 255 2.60 12.93 6.65
CA ILE A 255 3.80 13.49 6.03
C ILE A 255 4.41 12.48 5.05
N GLY A 256 4.55 12.87 3.79
CA GLY A 256 5.30 12.13 2.77
C GLY A 256 4.57 10.97 2.09
N GLY A 257 3.38 10.55 2.57
CA GLY A 257 2.60 9.45 2.01
C GLY A 257 1.73 9.83 0.81
N LEU A 258 0.56 9.19 0.69
CA LEU A 258 -0.44 9.44 -0.35
C LEU A 258 -0.92 10.90 -0.35
N GLY A 259 -1.23 11.44 0.84
CA GLY A 259 -1.70 12.81 0.96
C GLY A 259 -0.72 13.83 0.42
N SER A 260 0.58 13.63 0.66
CA SER A 260 1.63 14.47 0.08
C SER A 260 1.70 14.31 -1.43
N ALA A 261 1.66 13.08 -1.96
CA ALA A 261 1.70 12.82 -3.39
C ALA A 261 0.52 13.47 -4.15
N VAL A 262 -0.69 13.37 -3.59
CA VAL A 262 -1.89 14.03 -4.14
C VAL A 262 -1.75 15.55 -4.09
N THR A 263 -1.28 16.08 -2.96
CA THR A 263 -1.11 17.54 -2.77
C THR A 263 -0.10 18.11 -3.77
N GLU A 264 1.02 17.43 -4.03
CA GLU A 264 2.00 17.81 -5.04
C GLU A 264 1.33 17.99 -6.42
N VAL A 265 0.54 16.99 -6.87
CA VAL A 265 -0.19 17.06 -8.14
C VAL A 265 -1.21 18.20 -8.16
N VAL A 266 -2.00 18.34 -7.07
CA VAL A 266 -3.05 19.37 -6.97
C VAL A 266 -2.44 20.76 -6.99
N CYS A 267 -1.39 21.01 -6.23
CA CYS A 267 -0.72 22.32 -6.21
C CYS A 267 -0.13 22.71 -7.56
N GLU A 268 0.44 21.74 -8.29
CA GLU A 268 1.11 22.02 -9.57
C GLU A 268 0.12 22.15 -10.75
N LYS A 269 -0.95 21.34 -10.76
CA LYS A 269 -1.80 21.19 -11.94
C LYS A 269 -3.21 21.77 -11.81
N CYS A 270 -3.79 21.76 -10.62
CA CYS A 270 -5.18 22.15 -10.40
C CYS A 270 -5.42 22.54 -8.92
N PRO A 271 -4.96 23.71 -8.47
CA PRO A 271 -5.03 24.10 -7.05
C PRO A 271 -6.44 24.06 -6.47
N ALA A 272 -6.58 23.31 -5.37
CA ALA A 272 -7.83 23.12 -4.63
C ALA A 272 -7.52 22.75 -3.16
N PRO A 273 -8.49 22.87 -2.23
CA PRO A 273 -8.32 22.37 -0.87
C PRO A 273 -8.07 20.86 -0.84
N VAL A 274 -7.01 20.44 -0.12
CA VAL A 274 -6.69 19.04 0.17
C VAL A 274 -6.58 18.86 1.67
N LEU A 275 -7.45 18.06 2.27
CA LEU A 275 -7.37 17.64 3.66
C LEU A 275 -6.92 16.18 3.76
N ARG A 276 -6.24 15.83 4.83
CA ARG A 276 -5.61 14.51 4.97
C ARG A 276 -6.18 13.78 6.18
N VAL A 277 -6.43 12.48 6.02
CA VAL A 277 -6.70 11.51 7.09
C VAL A 277 -5.56 10.51 7.08
N GLY A 278 -4.83 10.44 8.18
CA GLY A 278 -3.67 9.60 8.39
C GLY A 278 -3.20 9.72 9.84
N VAL A 279 -2.08 9.09 10.18
CA VAL A 279 -1.44 9.24 11.49
C VAL A 279 -0.86 10.66 11.61
N GLU A 280 -1.31 11.42 12.61
CA GLU A 280 -1.00 12.84 12.76
C GLU A 280 0.35 13.08 13.45
N ASP A 281 1.44 12.66 12.80
CA ASP A 281 2.84 12.87 13.24
C ASP A 281 3.10 12.42 14.68
N VAL A 282 2.59 11.24 15.03
CA VAL A 282 2.75 10.61 16.35
C VAL A 282 3.16 9.15 16.19
N PHE A 283 3.92 8.63 17.16
CA PHE A 283 4.23 7.20 17.21
C PHE A 283 2.99 6.36 17.53
N GLY A 284 2.99 5.12 17.06
CA GLY A 284 2.00 4.14 17.42
C GLY A 284 2.14 3.63 18.85
N ARG A 285 1.28 2.69 19.23
CA ARG A 285 1.30 2.00 20.52
C ARG A 285 0.72 0.61 20.40
N SER A 286 0.98 -0.27 21.39
CA SER A 286 0.37 -1.60 21.46
C SER A 286 -1.13 -1.51 21.75
N GLY A 287 -1.90 -2.37 21.11
CA GLY A 287 -3.34 -2.50 21.31
C GLY A 287 -4.01 -3.34 20.23
N PRO A 288 -5.30 -3.66 20.36
CA PRO A 288 -6.07 -4.33 19.32
C PRO A 288 -6.12 -3.48 18.04
N ALA A 289 -5.84 -4.08 16.88
CA ALA A 289 -5.67 -3.36 15.62
C ALA A 289 -6.85 -2.43 15.28
N VAL A 290 -8.09 -2.89 15.42
CA VAL A 290 -9.30 -2.10 15.10
C VAL A 290 -9.46 -0.92 16.07
N GLU A 291 -9.18 -1.12 17.36
CA GLU A 291 -9.23 -0.04 18.35
C GLU A 291 -8.16 1.04 18.04
N LEU A 292 -6.96 0.61 17.63
CA LEU A 292 -5.91 1.53 17.25
C LEU A 292 -6.30 2.35 16.02
N LEU A 293 -6.88 1.75 14.99
CA LEU A 293 -7.37 2.50 13.84
C LEU A 293 -8.34 3.61 14.26
N HIS A 294 -9.30 3.29 15.14
CA HIS A 294 -10.24 4.28 15.66
C HIS A 294 -9.56 5.38 16.50
N ILE A 295 -8.63 4.99 17.41
CA ILE A 295 -7.89 5.96 18.26
C ILE A 295 -7.07 6.95 17.45
N TYR A 296 -6.49 6.48 16.32
CA TYR A 296 -5.68 7.31 15.42
C TYR A 296 -6.51 8.01 14.34
N GLY A 297 -7.84 7.92 14.40
CA GLY A 297 -8.74 8.60 13.45
C GLY A 297 -8.72 8.00 12.05
N LEU A 298 -8.33 6.73 11.92
CA LEU A 298 -8.23 6.01 10.64
C LEU A 298 -9.54 5.22 10.40
N ASP A 299 -10.65 5.93 10.30
CA ASP A 299 -11.99 5.38 10.14
C ASP A 299 -12.90 6.26 9.27
N ALA A 300 -14.06 5.75 8.91
CA ALA A 300 -15.03 6.42 8.08
C ALA A 300 -15.54 7.74 8.69
N ALA A 301 -15.68 7.82 10.02
CA ALA A 301 -16.19 9.02 10.68
C ALA A 301 -15.23 10.21 10.55
N HIS A 302 -13.92 9.97 10.64
CA HIS A 302 -12.91 11.02 10.45
C HIS A 302 -12.79 11.44 8.99
N ILE A 303 -12.92 10.49 8.03
CA ILE A 303 -12.98 10.82 6.60
C ILE A 303 -14.20 11.69 6.31
N GLU A 304 -15.38 11.35 6.85
CA GLU A 304 -16.61 12.11 6.71
C GLU A 304 -16.48 13.53 7.28
N ALA A 305 -15.94 13.68 8.48
CA ALA A 305 -15.70 14.98 9.09
C ALA A 305 -14.76 15.85 8.23
N LYS A 306 -13.66 15.30 7.74
CA LYS A 306 -12.74 15.99 6.84
C LYS A 306 -13.37 16.33 5.49
N ALA A 307 -14.23 15.49 4.96
CA ALA A 307 -14.97 15.78 3.72
C ALA A 307 -15.89 16.99 3.88
N LYS A 308 -16.64 17.05 4.97
CA LYS A 308 -17.51 18.21 5.30
C LYS A 308 -16.70 19.49 5.54
N GLU A 309 -15.49 19.37 6.12
CA GLU A 309 -14.57 20.49 6.29
C GLU A 309 -14.02 20.96 4.93
N ALA A 310 -13.57 20.04 4.07
CA ALA A 310 -13.00 20.35 2.76
C ALA A 310 -14.01 21.08 1.84
N ILE A 311 -15.28 20.69 1.88
CA ILE A 311 -16.37 21.35 1.13
C ILE A 311 -16.51 22.84 1.52
N LYS A 312 -16.28 23.20 2.79
CA LYS A 312 -16.39 24.58 3.27
C LYS A 312 -15.21 25.46 2.82
N LEU A 313 -14.15 24.86 2.31
CA LEU A 313 -12.94 25.57 1.88
C LEU A 313 -12.91 25.85 0.37
N LYS A 314 -13.93 25.47 -0.37
CA LYS A 314 -14.05 25.69 -1.83
C LYS A 314 -14.12 27.15 -2.21
#